data_f472456cf6edb9a5b4cd351641c2f4c8
#
_entry.id   f472456cf6edb9a5b4cd351641c2f4c8
#
_cell.length_a   1.000
_cell.length_b   1.000
_cell.length_c   1.000
_cell.angle_alpha   90.00
_cell.angle_beta   90.00
_cell.angle_gamma   90.00
#
_symmetry.space_group_name_H-M   'P 1'
#
loop_
_entity.id
_entity.type
_entity.pdbx_description
1 polymer ?
#
loop_
_entity_poly.entity_id
_entity_poly.type
_entity_poly.pdbx_seq_one_letter_code
_entity_poly.pdbx_strand_id
1 'polypeptide(L)'
;MISIQGVDFSKILTRYDIKLQNAETPEEAAKKLLPADPVFKDVAEKVLFMKFKDVGPAVQKALASKDPLDVINEGLVAGMEIVAKLYAEHVYYLPEIMMAAKTMEIGIAIAEKQVPGGRSTKGTVIMHAAEGDPHDIGKNIAAVMMRAAGYTVIDMGRDVPVKDAVAKCIEVKPLFMSGTALMTTTMSAFPAEAKLMQEAGHAL
;
A
#
# COMPACT_ATOMS: atom_id res chain seq x y z
N MET A 1 16.58 39.61 -1.41
CA MET A 1 16.10 38.82 -0.25
C MET A 1 14.65 39.22 -0.03
N ILE A 2 13.70 38.33 -0.29
CA ILE A 2 12.26 38.60 -0.13
C ILE A 2 11.95 38.42 1.35
N SER A 3 11.68 39.52 2.07
CA SER A 3 11.22 39.50 3.46
C SER A 3 9.69 39.46 3.45
N ILE A 4 9.10 38.35 3.87
CA ILE A 4 7.65 38.29 4.12
C ILE A 4 7.45 38.67 5.58
N GLN A 5 6.87 39.85 5.83
CA GLN A 5 6.58 40.34 7.18
C GLN A 5 5.70 39.34 7.95
N GLY A 6 6.18 38.88 9.10
CA GLY A 6 5.44 38.00 10.00
C GLY A 6 5.75 36.50 9.87
N VAL A 7 6.62 36.07 8.98
CA VAL A 7 7.04 34.67 8.86
C VAL A 7 8.44 34.47 9.47
N ASP A 8 8.51 33.76 10.58
CA ASP A 8 9.77 33.34 11.19
C ASP A 8 10.24 32.01 10.56
N PHE A 9 11.08 32.10 9.54
CA PHE A 9 11.61 30.96 8.83
C PHE A 9 12.46 30.03 9.71
N SER A 10 13.03 30.51 10.81
CA SER A 10 13.79 29.67 11.74
C SER A 10 12.89 28.68 12.49
N LYS A 11 11.63 29.04 12.73
CA LYS A 11 10.64 28.17 13.36
C LYS A 11 10.03 27.11 12.43
N ILE A 12 10.06 27.38 11.13
CA ILE A 12 9.57 26.39 10.13
C ILE A 12 10.58 25.26 10.00
N LEU A 13 11.86 25.57 9.95
CA LEU A 13 12.94 24.58 9.85
C LEU A 13 13.16 23.79 11.14
N THR A 14 13.08 24.43 12.30
CA THR A 14 13.25 23.75 13.61
C THR A 14 12.14 22.73 13.93
N ARG A 15 10.92 22.89 13.39
CA ARG A 15 9.85 21.87 13.57
C ARG A 15 10.12 20.58 12.82
N TYR A 16 10.83 20.61 11.73
CA TYR A 16 11.24 19.43 10.97
C TYR A 16 12.37 18.68 11.71
N ASP A 17 13.34 19.42 12.21
CA ASP A 17 14.51 18.84 12.89
C ASP A 17 14.15 18.20 14.24
N ILE A 18 13.18 18.75 14.98
CA ILE A 18 12.75 18.20 16.28
C ILE A 18 12.02 16.86 16.10
N LYS A 19 11.28 16.65 15.01
CA LYS A 19 10.63 15.36 14.73
C LYS A 19 11.62 14.29 14.32
N LEU A 20 12.66 14.64 13.57
CA LEU A 20 13.70 13.70 13.13
C LEU A 20 14.62 13.26 14.27
N GLN A 21 14.86 14.12 15.27
CA GLN A 21 15.75 13.81 16.41
C GLN A 21 15.19 12.77 17.38
N ASN A 22 13.88 12.51 17.37
CA ASN A 22 13.21 11.55 18.26
C ASN A 22 12.54 10.38 17.50
N ALA A 23 12.79 10.25 16.20
CA ALA A 23 12.23 9.17 15.44
C ALA A 23 13.00 7.86 15.70
N GLU A 24 12.25 6.80 15.96
CA GLU A 24 12.80 5.46 16.18
C GLU A 24 13.48 4.97 14.91
N THR A 25 14.72 4.48 15.00
CA THR A 25 15.40 3.92 13.82
C THR A 25 14.77 2.60 13.38
N PRO A 26 14.91 2.19 12.10
CA PRO A 26 14.39 0.91 11.63
C PRO A 26 14.91 -0.29 12.46
N GLU A 27 16.16 -0.23 12.94
CA GLU A 27 16.77 -1.26 13.78
C GLU A 27 16.16 -1.29 15.20
N GLU A 28 15.79 -0.13 15.74
CA GLU A 28 15.11 -0.04 17.04
C GLU A 28 13.66 -0.54 16.93
N ALA A 29 12.96 -0.17 15.86
CA ALA A 29 11.63 -0.66 15.55
C ALA A 29 11.66 -2.19 15.35
N ALA A 30 12.66 -2.72 14.65
CA ALA A 30 12.87 -4.15 14.47
C ALA A 30 12.99 -4.89 15.81
N LYS A 31 13.77 -4.37 16.75
CA LYS A 31 13.96 -5.01 18.08
C LYS A 31 12.68 -5.09 18.89
N LYS A 32 11.78 -4.11 18.73
CA LYS A 32 10.56 -3.99 19.54
C LYS A 32 9.33 -4.66 18.91
N LEU A 33 9.22 -4.63 17.58
CA LEU A 33 7.98 -4.90 16.87
C LEU A 33 8.02 -6.17 16.02
N LEU A 34 9.22 -6.70 15.71
CA LEU A 34 9.30 -7.96 14.97
C LEU A 34 8.68 -9.11 15.76
N PRO A 35 8.04 -10.07 15.07
CA PRO A 35 7.47 -11.25 15.70
C PRO A 35 8.44 -11.98 16.62
N ALA A 36 7.92 -12.54 17.72
CA ALA A 36 8.74 -13.31 18.67
C ALA A 36 9.19 -14.66 18.10
N ASP A 37 8.36 -15.29 17.23
CA ASP A 37 8.73 -16.53 16.56
C ASP A 37 9.86 -16.27 15.55
N PRO A 38 11.01 -16.97 15.68
CA PRO A 38 12.17 -16.72 14.83
C PRO A 38 11.92 -16.98 13.35
N VAL A 39 10.95 -17.84 12.99
CA VAL A 39 10.60 -18.14 11.60
C VAL A 39 9.85 -16.95 10.99
N PHE A 40 8.83 -16.45 11.65
CA PHE A 40 8.09 -15.27 11.19
C PHE A 40 8.93 -14.01 11.26
N LYS A 41 9.78 -13.90 12.29
CA LYS A 41 10.73 -12.79 12.43
C LYS A 41 11.65 -12.67 11.23
N ASP A 42 12.23 -13.78 10.75
CA ASP A 42 13.11 -13.78 9.58
C ASP A 42 12.38 -13.26 8.34
N VAL A 43 11.14 -13.72 8.11
CA VAL A 43 10.31 -13.26 6.98
C VAL A 43 9.96 -11.76 7.10
N ALA A 44 9.49 -11.32 8.28
CA ALA A 44 9.13 -9.92 8.53
C ALA A 44 10.32 -8.97 8.37
N GLU A 45 11.50 -9.41 8.81
CA GLU A 45 12.74 -8.64 8.66
C GLU A 45 13.12 -8.42 7.19
N LYS A 46 12.87 -9.39 6.30
CA LYS A 46 13.12 -9.21 4.86
C LYS A 46 12.22 -8.14 4.26
N VAL A 47 10.96 -8.05 4.70
CA VAL A 47 10.03 -6.99 4.27
C VAL A 47 10.47 -5.65 4.83
N LEU A 48 10.72 -5.56 6.14
CA LEU A 48 11.13 -4.33 6.81
C LEU A 48 12.36 -3.69 6.17
N PHE A 49 13.39 -4.49 5.87
CA PHE A 49 14.64 -4.02 5.26
C PHE A 49 14.69 -4.19 3.73
N MET A 50 13.54 -4.38 3.08
CA MET A 50 13.39 -4.40 1.62
C MET A 50 14.31 -5.41 0.91
N LYS A 51 14.57 -6.57 1.53
CA LYS A 51 15.47 -7.61 1.02
C LYS A 51 14.76 -8.51 0.02
N PHE A 52 14.39 -7.96 -1.13
CA PHE A 52 13.56 -8.64 -2.15
C PHE A 52 14.22 -9.90 -2.75
N LYS A 53 15.54 -10.03 -2.70
CA LYS A 53 16.24 -11.26 -3.15
C LYS A 53 16.18 -12.38 -2.12
N ASP A 54 16.06 -12.04 -0.84
CA ASP A 54 16.16 -12.98 0.27
C ASP A 54 14.78 -13.41 0.81
N VAL A 55 13.72 -12.66 0.52
CA VAL A 55 12.36 -12.95 1.00
C VAL A 55 11.85 -14.29 0.47
N GLY A 56 12.13 -14.63 -0.78
CA GLY A 56 11.71 -15.90 -1.38
C GLY A 56 12.24 -17.11 -0.61
N PRO A 57 13.57 -17.24 -0.43
CA PRO A 57 14.18 -18.29 0.38
C PRO A 57 13.65 -18.31 1.83
N ALA A 58 13.47 -17.15 2.46
CA ALA A 58 12.93 -17.07 3.83
C ALA A 58 11.50 -17.62 3.92
N VAL A 59 10.63 -17.26 2.98
CA VAL A 59 9.25 -17.76 2.90
C VAL A 59 9.23 -19.26 2.64
N GLN A 60 10.04 -19.78 1.71
CA GLN A 60 10.11 -21.21 1.44
C GLN A 60 10.56 -22.01 2.68
N LYS A 61 11.53 -21.50 3.43
CA LYS A 61 11.97 -22.09 4.69
C LYS A 61 10.85 -22.06 5.74
N ALA A 62 10.11 -20.97 5.83
CA ALA A 62 8.98 -20.85 6.75
C ALA A 62 7.86 -21.85 6.42
N LEU A 63 7.53 -22.02 5.16
CA LEU A 63 6.50 -22.95 4.67
C LEU A 63 6.82 -24.43 4.93
N ALA A 64 8.09 -24.76 5.20
CA ALA A 64 8.45 -26.11 5.59
C ALA A 64 7.92 -26.53 7.00
N SER A 65 7.57 -25.55 7.85
CA SER A 65 7.19 -25.81 9.25
C SER A 65 5.97 -25.02 9.74
N LYS A 66 5.46 -24.09 8.95
CA LYS A 66 4.36 -23.17 9.31
C LYS A 66 3.26 -23.21 8.26
N ASP A 67 2.04 -22.91 8.70
CA ASP A 67 0.89 -22.74 7.81
C ASP A 67 1.13 -21.56 6.84
N PRO A 68 0.78 -21.70 5.55
CA PRO A 68 0.98 -20.64 4.57
C PRO A 68 0.27 -19.32 4.91
N LEU A 69 -0.91 -19.36 5.52
CA LEU A 69 -1.64 -18.14 5.93
C LEU A 69 -0.94 -17.47 7.12
N ASP A 70 -0.39 -18.25 8.05
CA ASP A 70 0.38 -17.69 9.17
C ASP A 70 1.67 -17.05 8.66
N VAL A 71 2.36 -17.66 7.68
CA VAL A 71 3.56 -17.04 7.04
C VAL A 71 3.21 -15.72 6.39
N ILE A 72 2.04 -15.62 5.75
CA ILE A 72 1.59 -14.36 5.17
C ILE A 72 1.27 -13.33 6.27
N ASN A 73 0.45 -13.69 7.26
CA ASN A 73 -0.06 -12.74 8.23
C ASN A 73 0.98 -12.37 9.29
N GLU A 74 1.59 -13.37 9.94
CA GLU A 74 2.53 -13.16 11.04
C GLU A 74 3.96 -12.85 10.56
N GLY A 75 4.26 -13.14 9.28
CA GLY A 75 5.55 -12.85 8.67
C GLY A 75 5.49 -11.61 7.77
N LEU A 76 4.91 -11.76 6.58
CA LEU A 76 4.95 -10.73 5.55
C LEU A 76 4.17 -9.47 5.92
N VAL A 77 2.92 -9.62 6.38
CA VAL A 77 2.06 -8.49 6.78
C VAL A 77 2.61 -7.81 8.01
N ALA A 78 3.06 -8.55 9.03
CA ALA A 78 3.68 -7.98 10.22
C ALA A 78 4.90 -7.11 9.87
N GLY A 79 5.75 -7.55 8.92
CA GLY A 79 6.86 -6.74 8.41
C GLY A 79 6.38 -5.43 7.77
N MET A 80 5.30 -5.48 6.97
CA MET A 80 4.74 -4.31 6.32
C MET A 80 4.06 -3.33 7.29
N GLU A 81 3.47 -3.82 8.38
CA GLU A 81 2.92 -2.97 9.44
C GLU A 81 4.00 -2.11 10.11
N ILE A 82 5.20 -2.68 10.32
CA ILE A 82 6.35 -1.93 10.85
C ILE A 82 6.79 -0.86 9.82
N VAL A 83 6.85 -1.20 8.55
CA VAL A 83 7.14 -0.24 7.47
C VAL A 83 6.13 0.91 7.45
N ALA A 84 4.83 0.60 7.58
CA ALA A 84 3.77 1.61 7.62
C ALA A 84 3.91 2.55 8.83
N LYS A 85 4.29 2.01 10.00
CA LYS A 85 4.60 2.82 11.20
C LYS A 85 5.78 3.75 10.95
N LEU A 86 6.89 3.24 10.44
CA LEU A 86 8.09 4.05 10.14
C LEU A 86 7.81 5.15 9.10
N TYR A 87 6.92 4.89 8.16
CA TYR A 87 6.45 5.91 7.23
C TYR A 87 5.60 6.99 7.92
N ALA A 88 4.67 6.60 8.78
CA ALA A 88 3.85 7.54 9.54
C ALA A 88 4.71 8.44 10.47
N GLU A 89 5.83 7.91 10.94
CA GLU A 89 6.82 8.63 11.76
C GLU A 89 7.87 9.40 10.94
N HIS A 90 7.75 9.43 9.60
CA HIS A 90 8.67 10.09 8.67
C HIS A 90 10.12 9.56 8.73
N VAL A 91 10.32 8.30 9.14
CA VAL A 91 11.60 7.59 9.08
C VAL A 91 11.79 6.93 7.71
N TYR A 92 10.74 6.25 7.24
CA TYR A 92 10.67 5.77 5.87
C TYR A 92 9.88 6.74 5.01
N TYR A 93 10.20 6.76 3.72
CA TYR A 93 9.58 7.58 2.71
C TYR A 93 8.95 6.69 1.63
N LEU A 94 8.44 7.31 0.59
CA LEU A 94 7.74 6.61 -0.48
C LEU A 94 8.56 5.50 -1.16
N PRO A 95 9.85 5.69 -1.50
CA PRO A 95 10.64 4.63 -2.11
C PRO A 95 10.76 3.38 -1.23
N GLU A 96 10.93 3.56 0.08
CA GLU A 96 11.03 2.43 1.03
C GLU A 96 9.73 1.63 1.09
N ILE A 97 8.57 2.31 1.13
CA ILE A 97 7.26 1.64 1.09
C ILE A 97 7.11 0.82 -0.18
N MET A 98 7.41 1.42 -1.34
CA MET A 98 7.28 0.73 -2.63
C MET A 98 8.16 -0.51 -2.70
N MET A 99 9.39 -0.43 -2.19
CA MET A 99 10.32 -1.55 -2.15
C MET A 99 9.91 -2.63 -1.15
N ALA A 100 9.44 -2.24 0.03
CA ALA A 100 8.93 -3.16 1.05
C ALA A 100 7.69 -3.92 0.54
N ALA A 101 6.74 -3.20 -0.07
CA ALA A 101 5.56 -3.81 -0.66
C ALA A 101 5.91 -4.76 -1.81
N LYS A 102 6.87 -4.40 -2.67
CA LYS A 102 7.36 -5.31 -3.70
C LYS A 102 7.99 -6.57 -3.11
N THR A 103 8.73 -6.42 -2.01
CA THR A 103 9.32 -7.53 -1.27
C THR A 103 8.21 -8.44 -0.71
N MET A 104 7.18 -7.87 -0.11
CA MET A 104 6.03 -8.60 0.41
C MET A 104 5.26 -9.33 -0.70
N GLU A 105 5.00 -8.69 -1.86
CA GLU A 105 4.33 -9.32 -3.01
C GLU A 105 5.05 -10.57 -3.49
N ILE A 106 6.40 -10.54 -3.56
CA ILE A 106 7.22 -11.71 -3.91
C ILE A 106 6.98 -12.86 -2.93
N GLY A 107 6.97 -12.55 -1.63
CA GLY A 107 6.71 -13.53 -0.59
C GLY A 107 5.31 -14.12 -0.67
N ILE A 108 4.29 -13.28 -0.84
CA ILE A 108 2.88 -13.68 -0.99
C ILE A 108 2.73 -14.64 -2.18
N ALA A 109 3.29 -14.29 -3.35
CA ALA A 109 3.19 -15.12 -4.56
C ALA A 109 3.77 -16.53 -4.39
N ILE A 110 4.70 -16.71 -3.44
CA ILE A 110 5.25 -18.02 -3.09
C ILE A 110 4.31 -18.76 -2.11
N ALA A 111 3.88 -18.09 -1.06
CA ALA A 111 3.06 -18.69 -0.02
C ALA A 111 1.65 -19.08 -0.52
N GLU A 112 1.02 -18.24 -1.34
CA GLU A 112 -0.32 -18.48 -1.90
C GLU A 112 -0.44 -19.79 -2.69
N LYS A 113 0.65 -20.23 -3.32
CA LYS A 113 0.66 -21.51 -4.06
C LYS A 113 0.42 -22.73 -3.17
N GLN A 114 0.63 -22.59 -1.87
CA GLN A 114 0.46 -23.66 -0.88
C GLN A 114 -0.79 -23.45 0.00
N VAL A 115 -1.56 -22.39 -0.22
CA VAL A 115 -2.83 -22.17 0.51
C VAL A 115 -3.92 -23.04 -0.10
N PRO A 116 -4.49 -24.02 0.63
CA PRO A 116 -5.58 -24.84 0.15
C PRO A 116 -6.84 -23.97 -0.11
N GLY A 117 -7.37 -24.00 -1.33
CA GLY A 117 -8.55 -23.23 -1.69
C GLY A 117 -8.29 -21.75 -2.04
N GLY A 118 -7.03 -21.32 -2.03
CA GLY A 118 -6.63 -19.92 -2.30
C GLY A 118 -6.75 -19.01 -1.07
N ARG A 119 -6.15 -17.82 -1.15
CA ARG A 119 -6.19 -16.82 -0.08
C ARG A 119 -7.58 -16.20 0.01
N SER A 120 -8.18 -16.23 1.19
CA SER A 120 -9.33 -15.37 1.48
C SER A 120 -8.84 -13.92 1.56
N THR A 121 -9.30 -13.06 0.67
CA THR A 121 -9.02 -11.63 0.71
C THR A 121 -10.11 -10.90 1.47
N LYS A 122 -9.79 -9.71 2.01
CA LYS A 122 -10.80 -8.84 2.65
C LYS A 122 -11.85 -8.34 1.66
N GLY A 123 -11.64 -8.57 0.38
CA GLY A 123 -12.51 -8.21 -0.72
C GLY A 123 -11.73 -7.58 -1.87
N THR A 124 -12.43 -7.34 -2.98
CA THR A 124 -11.85 -6.72 -4.16
C THR A 124 -12.13 -5.22 -4.16
N VAL A 125 -11.13 -4.43 -4.53
CA VAL A 125 -11.23 -2.98 -4.73
C VAL A 125 -10.73 -2.62 -6.12
N ILE A 126 -11.34 -1.61 -6.75
CA ILE A 126 -10.88 -1.06 -8.03
C ILE A 126 -10.23 0.28 -7.77
N MET A 127 -9.10 0.53 -8.42
CA MET A 127 -8.39 1.81 -8.34
C MET A 127 -8.00 2.30 -9.73
N HIS A 128 -8.20 3.59 -9.98
CA HIS A 128 -7.87 4.22 -11.25
C HIS A 128 -7.47 5.69 -11.06
N ALA A 129 -6.81 6.30 -12.05
CA ALA A 129 -6.75 7.75 -12.17
C ALA A 129 -7.79 8.21 -13.18
N ALA A 130 -8.42 9.35 -12.88
CA ALA A 130 -9.55 9.91 -13.63
C ALA A 130 -9.25 10.08 -15.12
N GLU A 131 -10.28 10.02 -15.94
CA GLU A 131 -10.20 10.31 -17.37
C GLU A 131 -9.54 11.67 -17.62
N GLY A 132 -8.53 11.70 -18.48
CA GLY A 132 -7.71 12.87 -18.77
C GLY A 132 -6.60 13.15 -17.76
N ASP A 133 -6.46 12.37 -16.67
CA ASP A 133 -5.41 12.58 -15.66
C ASP A 133 -4.25 11.59 -15.82
N PRO A 134 -3.06 12.06 -16.20
CA PRO A 134 -1.88 11.21 -16.35
C PRO A 134 -1.19 10.88 -15.01
N HIS A 135 -1.63 11.47 -13.90
CA HIS A 135 -0.95 11.38 -12.61
C HIS A 135 -1.44 10.17 -11.81
N ASP A 136 -0.61 9.17 -11.67
CA ASP A 136 -0.95 7.90 -11.03
C ASP A 136 -0.11 7.54 -9.81
N ILE A 137 0.90 8.34 -9.45
CA ILE A 137 1.80 8.03 -8.33
C ILE A 137 1.02 7.84 -7.02
N GLY A 138 0.12 8.77 -6.67
CA GLY A 138 -0.70 8.69 -5.47
C GLY A 138 -1.58 7.44 -5.45
N LYS A 139 -2.21 7.12 -6.59
CA LYS A 139 -3.00 5.90 -6.77
C LYS A 139 -2.15 4.64 -6.56
N ASN A 140 -0.96 4.59 -7.17
CA ASN A 140 -0.07 3.43 -7.08
C ASN A 140 0.36 3.18 -5.63
N ILE A 141 0.64 4.24 -4.85
CA ILE A 141 0.94 4.13 -3.42
C ILE A 141 -0.25 3.53 -2.66
N ALA A 142 -1.44 4.11 -2.87
CA ALA A 142 -2.64 3.62 -2.20
C ALA A 142 -2.95 2.16 -2.58
N ALA A 143 -2.77 1.78 -3.86
CA ALA A 143 -2.94 0.40 -4.33
C ALA A 143 -1.99 -0.57 -3.62
N VAL A 144 -0.73 -0.17 -3.44
CA VAL A 144 0.26 -0.95 -2.70
C VAL A 144 -0.16 -1.14 -1.24
N MET A 145 -0.59 -0.06 -0.59
CA MET A 145 -1.05 -0.13 0.81
C MET A 145 -2.31 -0.99 0.97
N MET A 146 -3.24 -0.93 0.03
CA MET A 146 -4.44 -1.77 0.03
C MET A 146 -4.10 -3.26 -0.16
N ARG A 147 -3.17 -3.59 -1.06
CA ARG A 147 -2.67 -4.98 -1.19
C ARG A 147 -2.00 -5.45 0.09
N ALA A 148 -1.17 -4.61 0.70
CA ALA A 148 -0.53 -4.89 2.00
C ALA A 148 -1.57 -5.14 3.10
N ALA A 149 -2.67 -4.40 3.10
CA ALA A 149 -3.77 -4.57 4.05
C ALA A 149 -4.65 -5.82 3.77
N GLY A 150 -4.38 -6.59 2.72
CA GLY A 150 -5.05 -7.86 2.41
C GLY A 150 -6.22 -7.77 1.43
N TYR A 151 -6.34 -6.67 0.68
CA TYR A 151 -7.34 -6.54 -0.39
C TYR A 151 -6.80 -7.05 -1.73
N THR A 152 -7.70 -7.57 -2.58
CA THR A 152 -7.41 -7.76 -4.00
C THR A 152 -7.60 -6.43 -4.70
N VAL A 153 -6.54 -5.88 -5.29
CA VAL A 153 -6.59 -4.58 -5.96
C VAL A 153 -6.55 -4.77 -7.47
N ILE A 154 -7.62 -4.37 -8.14
CA ILE A 154 -7.68 -4.23 -9.59
C ILE A 154 -7.26 -2.81 -9.92
N ASP A 155 -6.05 -2.65 -10.41
CA ASP A 155 -5.50 -1.37 -10.83
C ASP A 155 -5.76 -1.17 -12.33
N MET A 156 -6.62 -0.22 -12.67
CA MET A 156 -6.97 0.09 -14.06
C MET A 156 -5.98 1.07 -14.72
N GLY A 157 -5.01 1.58 -13.94
CA GLY A 157 -4.02 2.51 -14.47
C GLY A 157 -4.45 3.97 -14.39
N ARG A 158 -4.00 4.75 -15.35
CA ARG A 158 -4.20 6.20 -15.45
C ARG A 158 -5.03 6.55 -16.68
N ASP A 159 -5.62 7.75 -16.69
CA ASP A 159 -6.43 8.24 -17.83
C ASP A 159 -7.51 7.22 -18.20
N VAL A 160 -8.25 6.74 -17.19
CA VAL A 160 -9.25 5.69 -17.38
C VAL A 160 -10.57 6.34 -17.79
N PRO A 161 -11.13 5.98 -18.97
CA PRO A 161 -12.42 6.49 -19.39
C PRO A 161 -13.53 6.17 -18.38
N VAL A 162 -14.37 7.15 -18.08
CA VAL A 162 -15.50 7.01 -17.12
C VAL A 162 -16.32 5.75 -17.39
N LYS A 163 -16.62 5.48 -18.66
CA LYS A 163 -17.42 4.30 -19.05
C LYS A 163 -16.72 2.99 -18.72
N ASP A 164 -15.40 2.93 -18.87
CA ASP A 164 -14.61 1.73 -18.61
C ASP A 164 -14.49 1.46 -17.11
N ALA A 165 -14.30 2.52 -16.30
CA ALA A 165 -14.29 2.43 -14.85
C ALA A 165 -15.63 1.89 -14.34
N VAL A 166 -16.75 2.44 -14.80
CA VAL A 166 -18.10 2.01 -14.44
C VAL A 166 -18.39 0.58 -14.92
N ALA A 167 -18.05 0.25 -16.17
CA ALA A 167 -18.25 -1.10 -16.70
C ALA A 167 -17.48 -2.15 -15.87
N LYS A 168 -16.23 -1.83 -15.49
CA LYS A 168 -15.43 -2.71 -14.64
C LYS A 168 -15.99 -2.86 -13.24
N CYS A 169 -16.54 -1.79 -12.69
CA CYS A 169 -17.20 -1.82 -11.39
C CYS A 169 -18.44 -2.72 -11.40
N ILE A 170 -19.27 -2.63 -12.45
CA ILE A 170 -20.47 -3.47 -12.63
C ILE A 170 -20.10 -4.95 -12.80
N GLU A 171 -19.06 -5.23 -13.58
CA GLU A 171 -18.55 -6.58 -13.82
C GLU A 171 -18.04 -7.24 -12.52
N VAL A 172 -17.18 -6.53 -11.81
CA VAL A 172 -16.42 -7.09 -10.67
C VAL A 172 -17.21 -7.05 -9.37
N LYS A 173 -18.11 -6.10 -9.22
CA LYS A 173 -18.85 -5.82 -7.96
C LYS A 173 -17.91 -5.70 -6.77
N PRO A 174 -16.96 -4.74 -6.80
CA PRO A 174 -15.98 -4.57 -5.75
C PRO A 174 -16.62 -4.06 -4.46
N LEU A 175 -15.90 -4.12 -3.34
CA LEU A 175 -16.32 -3.46 -2.10
C LEU A 175 -16.41 -1.95 -2.29
N PHE A 176 -15.49 -1.38 -3.04
CA PHE A 176 -15.54 0.01 -3.48
C PHE A 176 -14.66 0.24 -4.69
N MET A 177 -14.91 1.32 -5.41
CA MET A 177 -14.07 1.88 -6.44
C MET A 177 -13.47 3.20 -5.95
N SER A 178 -12.17 3.38 -6.14
CA SER A 178 -11.44 4.59 -5.75
C SER A 178 -10.79 5.21 -6.97
N GLY A 179 -11.06 6.49 -7.18
CA GLY A 179 -10.41 7.29 -8.22
C GLY A 179 -9.49 8.35 -7.62
N THR A 180 -8.43 8.72 -8.36
CA THR A 180 -7.55 9.84 -8.05
C THR A 180 -7.57 10.86 -9.18
N ALA A 181 -7.50 12.16 -8.82
CA ALA A 181 -7.29 13.25 -9.77
C ALA A 181 -6.35 14.28 -9.15
N LEU A 182 -5.29 14.62 -9.83
CA LEU A 182 -4.40 15.71 -9.41
C LEU A 182 -4.84 17.05 -10.00
N MET A 183 -5.39 17.03 -11.23
CA MET A 183 -5.86 18.23 -11.92
C MET A 183 -7.32 18.49 -11.58
N THR A 184 -7.65 19.77 -11.29
CA THR A 184 -9.04 20.18 -11.03
C THR A 184 -9.97 19.95 -12.23
N THR A 185 -9.41 20.00 -13.45
CA THR A 185 -10.14 19.76 -14.71
C THR A 185 -10.60 18.32 -14.86
N THR A 186 -9.94 17.35 -14.25
CA THR A 186 -10.26 15.92 -14.35
C THR A 186 -11.19 15.43 -13.22
N MET A 187 -11.44 16.25 -12.19
CA MET A 187 -12.33 15.90 -11.08
C MET A 187 -13.78 15.69 -11.53
N SER A 188 -14.20 16.23 -12.68
CA SER A 188 -15.54 16.04 -13.23
C SER A 188 -15.85 14.58 -13.64
N ALA A 189 -14.82 13.74 -13.75
CA ALA A 189 -14.99 12.31 -14.00
C ALA A 189 -15.79 11.62 -12.89
N PHE A 190 -15.55 11.95 -11.62
CA PHE A 190 -16.18 11.27 -10.48
C PHE A 190 -17.69 11.46 -10.39
N PRO A 191 -18.28 12.68 -10.49
CA PRO A 191 -19.73 12.82 -10.56
C PRO A 191 -20.32 12.15 -11.81
N ALA A 192 -19.57 12.07 -12.94
CA ALA A 192 -20.02 11.35 -14.12
C ALA A 192 -20.07 9.84 -13.88
N GLU A 193 -19.06 9.27 -13.22
CA GLU A 193 -19.06 7.86 -12.79
C GLU A 193 -20.25 7.57 -11.87
N ALA A 194 -20.44 8.40 -10.84
CA ALA A 194 -21.56 8.26 -9.90
C ALA A 194 -22.91 8.25 -10.63
N LYS A 195 -23.11 9.16 -11.57
CA LYS A 195 -24.32 9.22 -12.38
C LYS A 195 -24.53 7.96 -13.21
N LEU A 196 -23.50 7.49 -13.91
CA LEU A 196 -23.63 6.26 -14.72
C LEU A 196 -23.86 5.02 -13.87
N MET A 197 -23.29 4.94 -12.67
CA MET A 197 -23.56 3.86 -11.72
C MET A 197 -25.03 3.86 -11.28
N GLN A 198 -25.60 5.04 -10.96
CA GLN A 198 -27.01 5.17 -10.63
C GLN A 198 -27.94 4.78 -11.80
N GLU A 199 -27.63 5.24 -13.01
CA GLU A 199 -28.37 4.89 -14.22
C GLU A 199 -28.34 3.38 -14.50
N ALA A 200 -27.25 2.70 -14.13
CA ALA A 200 -27.12 1.25 -14.22
C ALA A 200 -27.80 0.48 -13.07
N GLY A 201 -28.45 1.18 -12.13
CA GLY A 201 -29.13 0.56 -10.98
C GLY A 201 -28.21 0.08 -9.88
N HIS A 202 -26.94 0.54 -9.86
CA HIS A 202 -25.98 0.26 -8.81
C HIS A 202 -25.93 1.46 -7.83
N ALA A 203 -26.29 1.20 -6.56
CA ALA A 203 -26.09 2.19 -5.49
C ALA A 203 -24.57 2.31 -5.19
N LEU A 204 -24.13 3.54 -4.98
CA LEU A 204 -22.80 3.85 -4.44
C LEU A 204 -22.83 3.76 -2.92
#